data_aa0645243c227f1dead59ed2c4672c92
#
_entry.id   aa0645243c227f1dead59ed2c4672c92
#
_cell.length_a   1.000
_cell.length_b   1.000
_cell.length_c   1.000
_cell.angle_alpha   90.00
_cell.angle_beta   90.00
_cell.angle_gamma   90.00
#
_symmetry.space_group_name_H-M   'P 1'
#
loop_
_entity.id
_entity.type
_entity.pdbx_description
1 polymer ?
#
loop_
_entity_poly.entity_id
_entity_poly.type
_entity_poly.pdbx_seq_one_letter_code
_entity_poly.pdbx_strand_id
1 'polypeptide(L)'
;MADVYERSFPLNPAAYADKVLGGWLGKAIGGTLGAPCEGKKSKLSLNFYDPVPEGSVPNDDLDLQLVWLHALQTKGLNLTVNDLAKEWLAHITYPFDEYGVAIANLKKGLRPPISGSYNNFFSECMGSPIRSEIWGFISPAQPLAAMEYAFQD
;
A
#
# COMPACT_ATOMS: atom_id res chain seq x y z
N MET A 1 31.45 1.36 2.56
CA MET A 1 29.98 1.55 2.53
C MET A 1 29.19 0.42 3.21
N ALA A 2 29.81 -0.66 3.64
CA ALA A 2 29.14 -1.78 4.33
C ALA A 2 28.68 -1.47 5.77
N ASP A 3 29.27 -0.48 6.42
CA ASP A 3 29.13 -0.24 7.87
C ASP A 3 27.87 0.53 8.32
N VAL A 4 27.05 1.02 7.40
CA VAL A 4 25.87 1.82 7.76
C VAL A 4 24.63 0.95 8.00
N TYR A 5 24.64 -0.27 7.51
CA TYR A 5 23.46 -1.15 7.49
C TYR A 5 23.44 -2.24 8.58
N GLU A 6 24.54 -2.42 9.32
CA GLU A 6 24.66 -3.39 10.42
C GLU A 6 24.35 -2.81 11.81
N ARG A 7 23.79 -1.62 11.90
CA ARG A 7 23.41 -1.06 13.21
C ARG A 7 22.15 -1.72 13.73
N SER A 8 22.32 -2.51 14.79
CA SER A 8 21.17 -2.97 15.58
C SER A 8 20.60 -1.80 16.37
N PHE A 9 19.32 -1.55 16.24
CA PHE A 9 18.60 -0.56 17.05
C PHE A 9 17.73 -1.31 18.07
N PRO A 10 17.79 -0.96 19.35
CA PRO A 10 16.87 -1.53 20.33
C PRO A 10 15.44 -1.10 19.98
N LEU A 11 14.60 -2.04 19.60
CA LEU A 11 13.20 -1.80 19.34
C LEU A 11 12.41 -1.91 20.64
N ASN A 12 11.77 -0.82 21.07
CA ASN A 12 10.78 -0.88 22.14
C ASN A 12 9.44 -1.35 21.53
N PRO A 13 8.93 -2.54 21.87
CA PRO A 13 7.74 -3.10 21.24
C PRO A 13 6.49 -2.23 21.44
N ALA A 14 6.31 -1.64 22.62
CA ALA A 14 5.14 -0.79 22.90
C ALA A 14 5.18 0.51 22.10
N ALA A 15 6.32 1.18 22.07
CA ALA A 15 6.49 2.39 21.26
C ALA A 15 6.37 2.11 19.75
N TYR A 16 6.82 0.93 19.32
CA TYR A 16 6.67 0.52 17.93
C TYR A 16 5.20 0.27 17.58
N ALA A 17 4.48 -0.48 18.41
CA ALA A 17 3.05 -0.74 18.19
C ALA A 17 2.23 0.56 18.15
N ASP A 18 2.52 1.50 19.05
CA ASP A 18 1.88 2.82 19.07
C ASP A 18 2.14 3.61 17.77
N LYS A 19 3.36 3.60 17.27
CA LYS A 19 3.72 4.25 15.99
C LYS A 19 3.02 3.60 14.80
N VAL A 20 2.94 2.27 14.75
CA VAL A 20 2.25 1.55 13.68
C VAL A 20 0.75 1.87 13.72
N LEU A 21 0.14 1.84 14.92
CA LEU A 21 -1.27 2.24 15.09
C LEU A 21 -1.49 3.68 14.64
N GLY A 22 -0.60 4.60 15.06
CA GLY A 22 -0.64 6.00 14.63
C GLY A 22 -0.54 6.16 13.12
N GLY A 23 0.28 5.36 12.46
CA GLY A 23 0.39 5.33 10.99
C GLY A 23 -0.90 4.89 10.30
N TRP A 24 -1.51 3.79 10.76
CA TRP A 24 -2.80 3.32 10.24
C TRP A 24 -3.93 4.32 10.46
N LEU A 25 -4.03 4.90 11.67
CA LEU A 25 -5.02 5.92 11.98
C LEU A 25 -4.79 7.18 11.14
N GLY A 26 -3.54 7.62 11.01
CA GLY A 26 -3.19 8.79 10.21
C GLY A 26 -3.59 8.62 8.75
N LYS A 27 -3.36 7.43 8.17
CA LYS A 27 -3.77 7.12 6.81
C LYS A 27 -5.30 7.13 6.65
N ALA A 28 -6.03 6.48 7.55
CA ALA A 28 -7.50 6.46 7.53
C ALA A 28 -8.09 7.88 7.66
N ILE A 29 -7.53 8.70 8.55
CA ILE A 29 -7.93 10.11 8.73
C ILE A 29 -7.63 10.91 7.46
N GLY A 30 -6.41 10.77 6.91
CA GLY A 30 -5.98 11.48 5.72
C GLY A 30 -6.85 11.18 4.50
N GLY A 31 -7.13 9.90 4.26
CA GLY A 31 -8.02 9.46 3.18
C GLY A 31 -9.44 9.98 3.32
N THR A 32 -10.01 9.91 4.54
CA THR A 32 -11.35 10.45 4.82
C THR A 32 -11.41 11.97 4.62
N LEU A 33 -10.36 12.68 5.01
CA LEU A 33 -10.25 14.13 4.82
C LEU A 33 -10.06 14.53 3.37
N GLY A 34 -9.23 13.80 2.66
CA GLY A 34 -8.89 14.09 1.26
C GLY A 34 -10.01 13.75 0.28
N ALA A 35 -10.83 12.75 0.56
CA ALA A 35 -11.85 12.23 -0.35
C ALA A 35 -12.76 13.32 -0.97
N PRO A 36 -13.28 14.32 -0.24
CA PRO A 36 -14.10 15.38 -0.85
C PRO A 36 -13.32 16.30 -1.82
N CYS A 37 -12.00 16.26 -1.77
CA CYS A 37 -11.12 17.09 -2.58
C CYS A 37 -10.54 16.34 -3.79
N GLU A 38 -10.69 15.04 -3.82
CA GLU A 38 -10.16 14.20 -4.88
C GLU A 38 -10.71 14.60 -6.25
N GLY A 39 -9.87 14.58 -7.27
CA GLY A 39 -10.22 14.96 -8.63
C GLY A 39 -10.44 16.47 -8.87
N LYS A 40 -10.44 17.32 -7.84
CA LYS A 40 -10.55 18.77 -7.99
C LYS A 40 -9.22 19.35 -8.47
N LYS A 41 -9.22 19.91 -9.69
CA LYS A 41 -8.01 20.46 -10.34
C LYS A 41 -7.81 21.96 -10.12
N SER A 42 -8.59 22.59 -9.25
CA SER A 42 -8.49 24.01 -8.90
C SER A 42 -7.75 24.19 -7.57
N LYS A 43 -7.15 25.37 -7.37
CA LYS A 43 -6.60 25.75 -6.07
C LYS A 43 -7.74 25.81 -5.04
N LEU A 44 -7.61 25.01 -3.99
CA LEU A 44 -8.57 24.97 -2.89
C LEU A 44 -8.10 25.91 -1.76
N SER A 45 -9.05 26.57 -1.09
CA SER A 45 -8.80 27.37 0.10
C SER A 45 -9.53 26.72 1.26
N LEU A 46 -8.87 25.74 1.88
CA LEU A 46 -9.42 24.94 2.98
C LEU A 46 -8.74 25.33 4.28
N ASN A 47 -9.52 25.59 5.32
CA ASN A 47 -9.02 25.86 6.66
C ASN A 47 -9.22 24.66 7.59
N PHE A 48 -10.12 23.78 7.25
CA PHE A 48 -10.48 22.56 8.00
C PHE A 48 -11.21 21.58 7.05
N TYR A 49 -11.86 20.57 7.58
CA TYR A 49 -12.67 19.64 6.80
C TYR A 49 -13.83 20.34 6.07
N ASP A 50 -13.97 20.09 4.78
CA ASP A 50 -15.04 20.68 3.99
C ASP A 50 -15.50 19.71 2.87
N PRO A 51 -16.65 19.04 3.02
CA PRO A 51 -17.48 18.99 4.25
C PRO A 51 -16.82 18.21 5.40
N VAL A 52 -17.30 18.43 6.62
CA VAL A 52 -16.91 17.60 7.77
C VAL A 52 -17.44 16.18 7.54
N PRO A 53 -16.58 15.16 7.55
CA PRO A 53 -17.04 13.79 7.34
C PRO A 53 -17.86 13.28 8.53
N GLU A 54 -18.93 12.54 8.25
CA GLU A 54 -19.76 11.90 9.29
C GLU A 54 -19.16 10.57 9.78
N GLY A 55 -18.15 10.05 9.08
CA GLY A 55 -17.46 8.81 9.40
C GLY A 55 -16.38 8.50 8.38
N SER A 56 -15.74 7.35 8.50
CA SER A 56 -14.76 6.90 7.54
C SER A 56 -15.45 6.56 6.21
N VAL A 57 -14.74 6.83 5.10
CA VAL A 57 -15.19 6.50 3.74
C VAL A 57 -14.36 5.34 3.20
N PRO A 58 -14.88 4.57 2.22
CA PRO A 58 -14.07 3.60 1.49
C PRO A 58 -12.83 4.27 0.90
N ASN A 59 -11.69 3.62 1.03
CA ASN A 59 -10.41 4.17 0.62
C ASN A 59 -9.48 3.03 0.16
N ASP A 60 -9.18 3.00 -1.12
CA ASP A 60 -8.34 1.97 -1.74
C ASP A 60 -6.90 2.01 -1.22
N ASP A 61 -6.37 3.16 -0.86
CA ASP A 61 -5.06 3.31 -0.22
C ASP A 61 -4.94 2.47 1.05
N LEU A 62 -6.04 2.38 1.83
CA LEU A 62 -6.11 1.60 3.05
C LEU A 62 -6.51 0.15 2.77
N ASP A 63 -7.52 -0.05 1.94
CA ASP A 63 -8.09 -1.36 1.63
C ASP A 63 -7.04 -2.29 1.00
N LEU A 64 -6.22 -1.77 0.08
CA LEU A 64 -5.11 -2.52 -0.54
C LEU A 64 -4.05 -2.93 0.48
N GLN A 65 -3.73 -2.06 1.45
CA GLN A 65 -2.80 -2.44 2.51
C GLN A 65 -3.37 -3.51 3.46
N LEU A 66 -4.68 -3.55 3.67
CA LEU A 66 -5.32 -4.64 4.42
C LEU A 66 -5.17 -5.98 3.71
N VAL A 67 -5.20 -6.00 2.38
CA VAL A 67 -4.90 -7.19 1.58
C VAL A 67 -3.45 -7.64 1.80
N TRP A 68 -2.50 -6.70 1.82
CA TRP A 68 -1.10 -7.02 2.14
C TRP A 68 -0.90 -7.48 3.58
N LEU A 69 -1.64 -6.90 4.53
CA LEU A 69 -1.64 -7.37 5.91
C LEU A 69 -2.14 -8.82 6.00
N HIS A 70 -3.20 -9.17 5.28
CA HIS A 70 -3.68 -10.54 5.18
C HIS A 70 -2.63 -11.48 4.59
N ALA A 71 -1.94 -11.05 3.52
CA ALA A 71 -0.83 -11.81 2.95
C ALA A 71 0.28 -12.08 3.99
N LEU A 72 0.67 -11.08 4.75
CA LEU A 72 1.67 -11.21 5.82
C LEU A 72 1.22 -12.14 6.95
N GLN A 73 -0.06 -12.07 7.34
CA GLN A 73 -0.61 -12.94 8.37
C GLN A 73 -0.66 -14.42 7.93
N THR A 74 -0.89 -14.66 6.66
CA THR A 74 -1.03 -16.04 6.12
C THR A 74 0.30 -16.66 5.68
N LYS A 75 1.25 -15.86 5.19
CA LYS A 75 2.53 -16.31 4.61
C LYS A 75 3.75 -15.93 5.43
N GLY A 76 3.61 -15.00 6.36
CA GLY A 76 4.74 -14.43 7.10
C GLY A 76 5.60 -13.53 6.21
N LEU A 77 6.85 -13.34 6.63
CA LEU A 77 7.79 -12.43 5.96
C LEU A 77 8.39 -12.98 4.65
N ASN A 78 8.18 -14.26 4.34
CA ASN A 78 8.69 -14.89 3.13
C ASN A 78 7.73 -14.74 1.93
N LEU A 79 7.08 -13.60 1.81
CA LEU A 79 6.20 -13.28 0.70
C LEU A 79 6.94 -13.24 -0.64
N THR A 80 6.26 -13.71 -1.67
CA THR A 80 6.72 -13.63 -3.05
C THR A 80 5.74 -12.84 -3.91
N VAL A 81 6.19 -12.31 -5.03
CA VAL A 81 5.32 -11.66 -6.03
C VAL A 81 4.14 -12.53 -6.46
N ASN A 82 4.32 -13.86 -6.46
CA ASN A 82 3.22 -14.78 -6.79
C ASN A 82 2.21 -14.92 -5.65
N ASP A 83 2.61 -14.73 -4.40
CA ASP A 83 1.68 -14.73 -3.28
C ASP A 83 0.86 -13.43 -3.29
N LEU A 84 1.49 -12.28 -3.53
CA LEU A 84 0.79 -11.02 -3.74
C LEU A 84 -0.21 -11.09 -4.90
N ALA A 85 0.18 -11.70 -6.03
CA ALA A 85 -0.71 -11.89 -7.16
C ALA A 85 -1.95 -12.75 -6.82
N LYS A 86 -1.80 -13.75 -5.96
CA LYS A 86 -2.94 -14.57 -5.48
C LYS A 86 -3.88 -13.76 -4.59
N GLU A 87 -3.33 -12.93 -3.70
CA GLU A 87 -4.11 -12.02 -2.87
C GLU A 87 -4.92 -11.04 -3.72
N TRP A 88 -4.31 -10.48 -4.77
CA TRP A 88 -5.01 -9.62 -5.71
C TRP A 88 -6.20 -10.32 -6.37
N LEU A 89 -6.01 -11.54 -6.85
CA LEU A 89 -7.08 -12.32 -7.47
C LEU A 89 -8.19 -12.71 -6.50
N ALA A 90 -7.86 -12.89 -5.22
CA ALA A 90 -8.80 -13.35 -4.20
C ALA A 90 -9.60 -12.20 -3.57
N HIS A 91 -8.98 -11.04 -3.37
CA HIS A 91 -9.51 -10.01 -2.48
C HIS A 91 -9.81 -8.68 -3.17
N ILE A 92 -9.21 -8.36 -4.33
CA ILE A 92 -9.49 -7.11 -5.02
C ILE A 92 -10.69 -7.27 -5.95
N THR A 93 -11.83 -6.80 -5.49
CA THR A 93 -13.13 -6.96 -6.19
C THR A 93 -13.50 -5.77 -7.06
N TYR A 94 -12.92 -4.59 -6.80
CA TYR A 94 -13.12 -3.36 -7.56
C TYR A 94 -11.80 -2.88 -8.17
N PRO A 95 -11.37 -3.51 -9.27
CA PRO A 95 -10.11 -3.17 -9.90
C PRO A 95 -10.25 -1.91 -10.76
N PHE A 96 -9.48 -0.89 -10.44
CA PHE A 96 -9.37 0.35 -11.22
C PHE A 96 -8.03 0.40 -11.95
N ASP A 97 -7.92 1.21 -12.98
CA ASP A 97 -6.70 1.65 -13.66
C ASP A 97 -5.61 0.55 -13.76
N GLU A 98 -4.44 0.76 -13.20
CA GLU A 98 -3.29 -0.14 -13.28
C GLU A 98 -3.55 -1.52 -12.69
N TYR A 99 -4.22 -1.63 -11.54
CA TYR A 99 -4.52 -2.94 -10.96
C TYR A 99 -5.69 -3.63 -11.65
N GLY A 100 -6.58 -2.91 -12.30
CA GLY A 100 -7.60 -3.50 -13.16
C GLY A 100 -6.99 -4.24 -14.33
N VAL A 101 -6.02 -3.63 -15.00
CA VAL A 101 -5.28 -4.26 -16.10
C VAL A 101 -4.43 -5.42 -15.59
N ALA A 102 -3.73 -5.24 -14.46
CA ALA A 102 -2.90 -6.29 -13.86
C ALA A 102 -3.74 -7.53 -13.50
N ILE A 103 -4.90 -7.36 -12.87
CA ILE A 103 -5.83 -8.46 -12.55
C ILE A 103 -6.34 -9.15 -13.82
N ALA A 104 -6.69 -8.39 -14.86
CA ALA A 104 -7.11 -8.95 -16.14
C ALA A 104 -6.00 -9.79 -16.78
N ASN A 105 -4.75 -9.34 -16.68
CA ASN A 105 -3.58 -10.07 -17.16
C ASN A 105 -3.32 -11.33 -16.34
N LEU A 106 -3.42 -11.28 -15.01
CA LEU A 106 -3.32 -12.44 -14.13
C LEU A 106 -4.38 -13.49 -14.47
N LYS A 107 -5.63 -13.07 -14.69
CA LYS A 107 -6.72 -13.96 -15.11
C LYS A 107 -6.49 -14.63 -16.47
N LYS A 108 -5.72 -13.99 -17.35
CA LYS A 108 -5.27 -14.56 -18.64
C LYS A 108 -4.04 -15.47 -18.50
N GLY A 109 -3.52 -15.65 -17.29
CA GLY A 109 -2.35 -16.49 -17.01
C GLY A 109 -1.00 -15.79 -17.12
N LEU A 110 -0.97 -14.48 -17.35
CA LEU A 110 0.28 -13.71 -17.27
C LEU A 110 0.72 -13.59 -15.82
N ARG A 111 2.00 -13.81 -15.57
CA ARG A 111 2.55 -13.79 -14.21
C ARG A 111 3.33 -12.50 -13.94
N PRO A 112 3.49 -12.10 -12.65
CA PRO A 112 4.41 -11.03 -12.31
C PRO A 112 5.84 -11.29 -12.82
N PRO A 113 6.59 -10.28 -13.21
CA PRO A 113 6.22 -8.85 -13.24
C PRO A 113 5.43 -8.46 -14.50
N ILE A 114 5.29 -9.34 -15.47
CA ILE A 114 4.67 -9.05 -16.77
C ILE A 114 3.18 -8.69 -16.62
N SER A 115 2.48 -9.29 -15.66
CA SER A 115 1.07 -8.99 -15.43
C SER A 115 0.81 -7.51 -15.11
N GLY A 116 1.73 -6.83 -14.44
CA GLY A 116 1.61 -5.41 -14.12
C GLY A 116 1.89 -4.47 -15.30
N SER A 117 2.78 -4.87 -16.21
CA SER A 117 3.26 -4.00 -17.30
C SER A 117 2.67 -4.29 -18.67
N TYR A 118 2.25 -5.53 -18.93
CA TYR A 118 1.81 -5.93 -20.26
C TYR A 118 0.52 -5.23 -20.68
N ASN A 119 0.61 -4.45 -21.75
CA ASN A 119 -0.49 -3.67 -22.31
C ASN A 119 -1.27 -2.87 -21.26
N ASN A 120 -0.55 -2.33 -20.28
CA ASN A 120 -1.08 -1.53 -19.19
C ASN A 120 -0.72 -0.06 -19.40
N PHE A 121 -1.69 0.72 -19.87
CA PHE A 121 -1.53 2.15 -20.07
C PHE A 121 -1.23 2.89 -18.75
N PHE A 122 -1.66 2.33 -17.63
CA PHE A 122 -1.53 2.92 -16.29
C PHE A 122 -0.30 2.41 -15.54
N SER A 123 0.64 1.70 -16.19
CA SER A 123 1.80 1.09 -15.52
C SER A 123 2.71 2.08 -14.79
N GLU A 124 2.65 3.37 -15.17
CA GLU A 124 3.40 4.46 -14.54
C GLU A 124 2.57 5.24 -13.51
N CYS A 125 1.35 4.78 -13.19
CA CYS A 125 0.49 5.41 -12.19
C CYS A 125 0.92 5.08 -10.77
N MET A 126 0.33 5.79 -9.79
CA MET A 126 0.77 5.79 -8.40
C MET A 126 0.21 4.64 -7.54
N GLY A 127 -0.11 3.50 -8.12
CA GLY A 127 -0.71 2.39 -7.39
C GLY A 127 0.16 1.83 -6.27
N SER A 128 1.44 1.53 -6.51
CA SER A 128 2.32 1.01 -5.47
C SER A 128 2.60 2.03 -4.35
N PRO A 129 2.91 3.31 -4.63
CA PRO A 129 3.16 4.29 -3.55
C PRO A 129 2.03 4.43 -2.55
N ILE A 130 0.76 4.37 -2.99
CA ILE A 130 -0.39 4.59 -2.10
C ILE A 130 -0.66 3.42 -1.15
N ARG A 131 -0.02 2.27 -1.32
CA ARG A 131 -0.24 1.07 -0.50
C ARG A 131 1.05 0.49 0.11
N SER A 132 2.16 1.21 0.04
CA SER A 132 3.49 0.69 0.41
C SER A 132 3.93 0.95 1.84
N GLU A 133 3.20 1.73 2.65
CA GLU A 133 3.59 2.03 4.03
C GLU A 133 3.73 0.78 4.90
N ILE A 134 2.96 -0.25 4.62
CA ILE A 134 3.02 -1.53 5.34
C ILE A 134 4.42 -2.14 5.28
N TRP A 135 5.12 -1.99 4.15
CA TRP A 135 6.48 -2.49 3.98
C TRP A 135 7.48 -1.76 4.89
N GLY A 136 7.27 -0.47 5.10
CA GLY A 136 8.00 0.30 6.10
C GLY A 136 7.64 -0.11 7.54
N PHE A 137 6.38 -0.41 7.80
CA PHE A 137 5.94 -0.84 9.14
C PHE A 137 6.54 -2.17 9.55
N ILE A 138 6.68 -3.13 8.66
CA ILE A 138 7.28 -4.43 8.99
C ILE A 138 8.81 -4.44 8.95
N SER A 139 9.43 -3.36 8.51
CA SER A 139 10.88 -3.24 8.35
C SER A 139 11.46 -2.03 9.10
N PRO A 140 11.21 -1.91 10.43
CA PRO A 140 11.64 -0.73 11.20
C PRO A 140 13.16 -0.57 11.16
N ALA A 141 13.62 0.63 10.76
CA ALA A 141 15.04 0.97 10.58
C ALA A 141 15.80 0.09 9.56
N GLN A 142 15.10 -0.65 8.70
CA GLN A 142 15.68 -1.51 7.67
C GLN A 142 15.19 -1.09 6.27
N PRO A 143 15.64 0.05 5.74
CA PRO A 143 15.14 0.60 4.49
C PRO A 143 15.35 -0.33 3.29
N LEU A 144 16.43 -1.09 3.24
CA LEU A 144 16.66 -2.04 2.14
C LEU A 144 15.64 -3.18 2.14
N ALA A 145 15.30 -3.72 3.33
CA ALA A 145 14.26 -4.74 3.42
C ALA A 145 12.88 -4.18 3.02
N ALA A 146 12.55 -2.95 3.45
CA ALA A 146 11.31 -2.29 3.03
C ALA A 146 11.27 -2.10 1.50
N MET A 147 12.38 -1.71 0.89
CA MET A 147 12.50 -1.55 -0.57
C MET A 147 12.35 -2.87 -1.32
N GLU A 148 12.88 -3.97 -0.80
CA GLU A 148 12.73 -5.31 -1.41
C GLU A 148 11.26 -5.74 -1.44
N TYR A 149 10.50 -5.52 -0.36
CA TYR A 149 9.06 -5.79 -0.36
C TYR A 149 8.30 -4.86 -1.31
N ALA A 150 8.56 -3.57 -1.26
CA ALA A 150 7.90 -2.59 -2.13
C ALA A 150 8.20 -2.84 -3.62
N PHE A 151 9.37 -3.39 -3.95
CA PHE A 151 9.71 -3.76 -5.32
C PHE A 151 8.95 -5.00 -5.81
N GLN A 152 8.53 -5.86 -4.91
CA GLN A 152 7.70 -7.02 -5.26
C GLN A 152 6.23 -6.66 -5.46
N ASP A 153 5.77 -5.57 -4.84
CA ASP A 153 4.42 -5.03 -4.94
C ASP A 153 4.20 -4.29 -6.27
#